data_6d5447808817e5d006670979050c861b
#
_entry.id   6d5447808817e5d006670979050c861b
#
_cell.length_a   1.000
_cell.length_b   1.000
_cell.length_c   1.000
_cell.angle_alpha   90.00
_cell.angle_beta   90.00
_cell.angle_gamma   90.00
#
_symmetry.space_group_name_H-M   'P 1'
#
loop_
_entity.id
_entity.type
_entity.pdbx_description
1 polymer ?
#
loop_
_entity_poly.entity_id
_entity_poly.type
_entity_poly.pdbx_seq_one_letter_code
_entity_poly.pdbx_strand_id
1 'polypeptide(L)'
;VKHRPAIMMAFTLVGVAVLFLFNILIGTVTIPLRAVTDILLGLDTMGYDATEVTIWSNIIWNSRFPQTLTALLAGAGLAVSGLQMQTVFHNPLAGPSVLGVSNGASLGVAFVVLLSSSIGGVALSRLGYVGDVAMTIAAMAGSLLVLALIIFVARYVQGNVTLLLIGVMTGYLATSIIGILKFFSAEEDVKAYVVWGLGCFTRTSGTQLMVFTVMMAVLLPMSMLLIKSMNMLLLGDNYARNLGLDIRRSRTLIIVSSGLLAAVVTAYCGPIMFIGLAVPHLARVLFRTSDHRWLMPATLFSGIMLTLICCLLSRLPGFEGALPVNSVAALVGAPIVAMMLIKRK
;
A
#
# COMPACT_ATOMS: atom_id res chain seq x y z
N VAL A 1 27.74 -17.73 8.14
CA VAL A 1 27.07 -16.42 8.01
C VAL A 1 26.48 -16.19 6.61
N LYS A 2 27.07 -16.77 5.52
CA LYS A 2 26.63 -16.55 4.12
C LYS A 2 25.21 -17.07 3.79
N HIS A 3 24.70 -18.08 4.46
CA HIS A 3 23.41 -18.72 4.12
C HIS A 3 22.21 -18.15 4.91
N ARG A 4 22.42 -17.31 5.90
CA ARG A 4 21.37 -16.78 6.77
C ARG A 4 20.28 -15.98 6.02
N PRO A 5 20.61 -15.04 5.10
CA PRO A 5 19.58 -14.32 4.35
C PRO A 5 18.72 -15.24 3.49
N ALA A 6 19.31 -16.26 2.86
CA ALA A 6 18.57 -17.21 2.03
C ALA A 6 17.60 -18.07 2.85
N ILE A 7 18.03 -18.55 4.03
CA ILE A 7 17.17 -19.31 4.95
C ILE A 7 16.00 -18.44 5.43
N MET A 8 16.28 -17.19 5.85
CA MET A 8 15.24 -16.25 6.26
C MET A 8 14.26 -15.95 5.11
N MET A 9 14.77 -15.86 3.88
CA MET A 9 13.93 -15.67 2.70
C MET A 9 12.98 -16.86 2.47
N ALA A 10 13.47 -18.08 2.62
CA ALA A 10 12.62 -19.27 2.54
C ALA A 10 11.52 -19.26 3.60
N PHE A 11 11.86 -18.92 4.86
CA PHE A 11 10.86 -18.79 5.94
C PHE A 11 9.81 -17.71 5.62
N THR A 12 10.21 -16.54 5.10
CA THR A 12 9.25 -15.50 4.74
C THR A 12 8.35 -15.92 3.57
N LEU A 13 8.88 -16.63 2.58
CA LEU A 13 8.08 -17.18 1.48
C LEU A 13 7.05 -18.20 1.96
N VAL A 14 7.46 -19.14 2.81
CA VAL A 14 6.54 -20.10 3.43
C VAL A 14 5.48 -19.36 4.26
N GLY A 15 5.89 -18.36 5.05
CA GLY A 15 4.99 -17.55 5.85
C GLY A 15 3.96 -16.80 4.98
N VAL A 16 4.37 -16.25 3.84
CA VAL A 16 3.46 -15.62 2.87
C VAL A 16 2.45 -16.62 2.34
N ALA A 17 2.90 -17.81 1.91
CA ALA A 17 2.01 -18.86 1.38
C ALA A 17 0.99 -19.30 2.43
N VAL A 18 1.43 -19.54 3.66
CA VAL A 18 0.57 -19.93 4.79
C VAL A 18 -0.44 -18.82 5.09
N LEU A 19 0.00 -17.56 5.21
CA LEU A 19 -0.91 -16.44 5.47
C LEU A 19 -1.88 -16.18 4.32
N PHE A 20 -1.47 -16.40 3.07
CA PHE A 20 -2.35 -16.31 1.91
C PHE A 20 -3.47 -17.35 2.00
N LEU A 21 -3.13 -18.60 2.29
CA LEU A 21 -4.13 -19.67 2.49
C LEU A 21 -5.05 -19.36 3.67
N PHE A 22 -4.52 -18.92 4.80
CA PHE A 22 -5.35 -18.53 5.95
C PHE A 22 -6.33 -17.40 5.61
N ASN A 23 -5.93 -16.42 4.77
CA ASN A 23 -6.82 -15.36 4.33
C ASN A 23 -7.96 -15.86 3.43
N ILE A 24 -7.76 -16.96 2.70
CA ILE A 24 -8.84 -17.58 1.92
C ILE A 24 -9.74 -18.44 2.84
N LEU A 25 -9.16 -19.12 3.82
CA LEU A 25 -9.89 -20.02 4.73
C LEU A 25 -10.73 -19.25 5.75
N ILE A 26 -10.15 -18.22 6.38
CA ILE A 26 -10.77 -17.48 7.48
C ILE A 26 -11.46 -16.22 6.95
N GLY A 27 -12.68 -15.98 7.39
CA GLY A 27 -13.47 -14.79 7.07
C GLY A 27 -14.70 -14.70 7.96
N THR A 28 -15.52 -13.67 7.77
CA THR A 28 -16.76 -13.43 8.53
C THR A 28 -17.76 -14.57 8.41
N VAL A 29 -17.80 -15.25 7.26
CA VAL A 29 -18.61 -16.45 7.03
C VAL A 29 -17.73 -17.68 7.23
N THR A 30 -18.18 -18.61 8.10
CA THR A 30 -17.47 -19.87 8.31
C THR A 30 -17.81 -20.85 7.19
N ILE A 31 -16.78 -21.26 6.43
CA ILE A 31 -16.88 -22.26 5.37
C ILE A 31 -16.09 -23.48 5.82
N PRO A 32 -16.65 -24.71 5.72
CA PRO A 32 -15.90 -25.92 6.09
C PRO A 32 -14.60 -26.03 5.28
N LEU A 33 -13.50 -26.40 5.96
CA LEU A 33 -12.17 -26.51 5.34
C LEU A 33 -12.18 -27.40 4.08
N ARG A 34 -12.90 -28.54 4.16
CA ARG A 34 -13.04 -29.47 3.04
C ARG A 34 -13.74 -28.81 1.84
N ALA A 35 -14.82 -28.06 2.08
CA ALA A 35 -15.52 -27.34 1.01
C ALA A 35 -14.62 -26.29 0.34
N VAL A 36 -13.79 -25.57 1.12
CA VAL A 36 -12.82 -24.64 0.55
C VAL A 36 -11.79 -25.33 -0.32
N THR A 37 -11.24 -26.48 0.12
CA THR A 37 -10.26 -27.24 -0.68
C THR A 37 -10.88 -27.80 -1.94
N ASP A 38 -12.11 -28.34 -1.86
CA ASP A 38 -12.82 -28.90 -3.01
C ASP A 38 -13.14 -27.83 -4.06
N ILE A 39 -13.60 -26.65 -3.63
CA ILE A 39 -13.86 -25.49 -4.52
C ILE A 39 -12.56 -24.97 -5.17
N LEU A 40 -11.47 -24.86 -4.41
CA LEU A 40 -10.20 -24.36 -4.94
C LEU A 40 -9.54 -25.32 -5.94
N LEU A 41 -9.69 -26.63 -5.72
CA LEU A 41 -9.12 -27.67 -6.57
C LEU A 41 -10.07 -28.11 -7.69
N GLY A 42 -11.30 -27.57 -7.75
CA GLY A 42 -12.32 -27.97 -8.72
C GLY A 42 -12.78 -29.42 -8.55
N LEU A 43 -12.71 -29.94 -7.31
CA LEU A 43 -13.14 -31.28 -6.98
C LEU A 43 -14.65 -31.34 -6.78
N ASP A 44 -15.19 -32.55 -6.84
CA ASP A 44 -16.63 -32.79 -6.66
C ASP A 44 -17.04 -32.48 -5.21
N THR A 45 -17.95 -31.54 -5.04
CA THR A 45 -18.44 -31.09 -3.73
C THR A 45 -19.58 -31.98 -3.22
N MET A 46 -19.53 -33.31 -3.49
CA MET A 46 -20.51 -34.29 -3.03
C MET A 46 -20.65 -34.26 -1.50
N GLY A 47 -21.87 -34.06 -1.03
CA GLY A 47 -22.20 -34.01 0.40
C GLY A 47 -22.61 -32.62 0.92
N TYR A 48 -22.59 -31.60 0.08
CA TYR A 48 -23.09 -30.25 0.40
C TYR A 48 -24.28 -29.88 -0.50
N ASP A 49 -25.15 -29.00 0.00
CA ASP A 49 -26.24 -28.48 -0.82
C ASP A 49 -25.67 -27.61 -1.97
N ALA A 50 -26.18 -27.80 -3.18
CA ALA A 50 -25.75 -27.07 -4.37
C ALA A 50 -25.86 -25.56 -4.20
N THR A 51 -26.85 -25.08 -3.44
CA THR A 51 -27.04 -23.66 -3.13
C THR A 51 -25.93 -23.14 -2.22
N GLU A 52 -25.54 -23.89 -1.20
CA GLU A 52 -24.44 -23.54 -0.29
C GLU A 52 -23.09 -23.48 -1.03
N VAL A 53 -22.84 -24.50 -1.86
CA VAL A 53 -21.60 -24.55 -2.68
C VAL A 53 -21.49 -23.32 -3.60
N THR A 54 -22.59 -22.92 -4.22
CA THR A 54 -22.64 -21.73 -5.08
C THR A 54 -22.34 -20.46 -4.28
N ILE A 55 -22.93 -20.31 -3.09
CA ILE A 55 -22.67 -19.18 -2.19
C ILE A 55 -21.20 -19.17 -1.75
N TRP A 56 -20.66 -20.29 -1.30
CA TRP A 56 -19.28 -20.39 -0.85
C TRP A 56 -18.28 -20.12 -1.98
N SER A 57 -18.54 -20.65 -3.18
CA SER A 57 -17.73 -20.39 -4.37
C SER A 57 -17.70 -18.89 -4.70
N ASN A 58 -18.86 -18.22 -4.66
CA ASN A 58 -18.93 -16.77 -4.86
C ASN A 58 -18.16 -15.98 -3.79
N ILE A 59 -18.23 -16.38 -2.51
CA ILE A 59 -17.48 -15.75 -1.42
C ILE A 59 -15.98 -15.92 -1.64
N ILE A 60 -15.53 -17.11 -2.03
CA ILE A 60 -14.10 -17.40 -2.24
C ILE A 60 -13.57 -16.61 -3.43
N TRP A 61 -14.19 -16.72 -4.60
CA TRP A 61 -13.66 -16.17 -5.85
C TRP A 61 -13.94 -14.69 -6.05
N ASN A 62 -15.08 -14.17 -5.57
CA ASN A 62 -15.47 -12.76 -5.79
C ASN A 62 -15.20 -11.85 -4.58
N SER A 63 -14.85 -12.43 -3.40
CA SER A 63 -14.55 -11.62 -2.21
C SER A 63 -13.19 -11.96 -1.62
N ARG A 64 -12.97 -13.19 -1.12
CA ARG A 64 -11.76 -13.54 -0.36
C ARG A 64 -10.48 -13.50 -1.20
N PHE A 65 -10.51 -14.11 -2.37
CA PHE A 65 -9.35 -14.16 -3.27
C PHE A 65 -8.93 -12.76 -3.77
N PRO A 66 -9.84 -11.93 -4.31
CA PRO A 66 -9.53 -10.56 -4.72
C PRO A 66 -8.96 -9.72 -3.57
N GLN A 67 -9.57 -9.81 -2.40
CA GLN A 67 -9.14 -9.05 -1.23
C GLN A 67 -7.75 -9.48 -0.74
N THR A 68 -7.46 -10.78 -0.72
CA THR A 68 -6.16 -11.34 -0.33
C THR A 68 -5.08 -10.95 -1.32
N LEU A 69 -5.37 -11.01 -2.62
CA LEU A 69 -4.43 -10.60 -3.67
C LEU A 69 -4.17 -9.08 -3.61
N THR A 70 -5.21 -8.28 -3.36
CA THR A 70 -5.07 -6.84 -3.17
C THR A 70 -4.17 -6.52 -1.97
N ALA A 71 -4.38 -7.19 -0.83
CA ALA A 71 -3.54 -7.02 0.36
C ALA A 71 -2.08 -7.40 0.08
N LEU A 72 -1.84 -8.49 -0.65
CA LEU A 72 -0.50 -8.92 -1.07
C LEU A 72 0.21 -7.85 -1.90
N LEU A 73 -0.44 -7.37 -2.95
CA LEU A 73 0.13 -6.37 -3.86
C LEU A 73 0.34 -5.02 -3.15
N ALA A 74 -0.62 -4.59 -2.33
CA ALA A 74 -0.52 -3.36 -1.56
C ALA A 74 0.64 -3.40 -0.56
N GLY A 75 0.80 -4.52 0.14
CA GLY A 75 1.91 -4.73 1.08
C GLY A 75 3.27 -4.69 0.40
N ALA A 76 3.42 -5.38 -0.72
CA ALA A 76 4.63 -5.34 -1.53
C ALA A 76 4.96 -3.91 -1.98
N GLY A 77 3.99 -3.20 -2.56
CA GLY A 77 4.19 -1.85 -3.09
C GLY A 77 4.55 -0.83 -2.02
N LEU A 78 3.80 -0.78 -0.92
CA LEU A 78 4.07 0.18 0.16
C LEU A 78 5.40 -0.10 0.85
N ALA A 79 5.75 -1.36 1.09
CA ALA A 79 7.00 -1.72 1.73
C ALA A 79 8.22 -1.34 0.87
N VAL A 80 8.20 -1.68 -0.43
CA VAL A 80 9.26 -1.30 -1.38
C VAL A 80 9.35 0.22 -1.53
N SER A 81 8.22 0.90 -1.68
CA SER A 81 8.15 2.36 -1.72
C SER A 81 8.79 2.99 -0.47
N GLY A 82 8.46 2.47 0.71
CA GLY A 82 9.05 2.92 1.98
C GLY A 82 10.56 2.71 2.05
N LEU A 83 11.07 1.56 1.62
CA LEU A 83 12.51 1.28 1.58
C LEU A 83 13.24 2.27 0.66
N GLN A 84 12.68 2.57 -0.50
CA GLN A 84 13.20 3.56 -1.44
C GLN A 84 13.28 4.94 -0.82
N MET A 85 12.23 5.39 -0.13
CA MET A 85 12.21 6.68 0.56
C MET A 85 13.23 6.76 1.68
N GLN A 86 13.31 5.74 2.53
CA GLN A 86 14.31 5.69 3.60
C GLN A 86 15.74 5.76 3.08
N THR A 87 16.00 5.17 1.92
CA THR A 87 17.32 5.19 1.28
C THR A 87 17.65 6.58 0.71
N VAL A 88 16.74 7.19 -0.05
CA VAL A 88 16.96 8.51 -0.66
C VAL A 88 17.15 9.60 0.38
N PHE A 89 16.34 9.59 1.43
CA PHE A 89 16.38 10.62 2.47
C PHE A 89 17.38 10.32 3.60
N HIS A 90 18.04 9.16 3.57
CA HIS A 90 18.90 8.67 4.67
C HIS A 90 18.22 8.78 6.04
N ASN A 91 16.89 8.60 6.05
CA ASN A 91 16.06 8.74 7.21
C ASN A 91 15.14 7.51 7.37
N PRO A 92 15.29 6.72 8.42
CA PRO A 92 14.45 5.53 8.63
C PRO A 92 12.98 5.85 8.91
N LEU A 93 12.65 7.10 9.18
CA LEU A 93 11.29 7.58 9.39
C LEU A 93 10.65 8.14 8.10
N ALA A 94 11.38 8.17 6.99
CA ALA A 94 10.84 8.60 5.71
C ALA A 94 9.94 7.49 5.14
N GLY A 95 8.66 7.76 5.07
CA GLY A 95 7.66 6.91 4.41
C GLY A 95 7.18 7.52 3.09
N PRO A 96 6.48 6.76 2.25
CA PRO A 96 5.95 7.28 0.99
C PRO A 96 4.93 8.41 1.18
N SER A 97 4.21 8.41 2.29
CA SER A 97 3.24 9.46 2.66
C SER A 97 3.88 10.82 2.94
N VAL A 98 5.16 10.86 3.32
CA VAL A 98 5.86 12.11 3.66
C VAL A 98 6.03 13.01 2.44
N LEU A 99 6.07 12.46 1.23
CA LEU A 99 6.08 13.25 -0.01
C LEU A 99 4.71 13.87 -0.36
N GLY A 100 3.68 13.64 0.45
CA GLY A 100 2.34 14.18 0.18
C GLY A 100 1.57 13.44 -0.93
N VAL A 101 2.11 12.37 -1.51
CA VAL A 101 1.47 11.61 -2.61
C VAL A 101 0.11 11.06 -2.18
N SER A 102 0.01 10.47 -0.98
CA SER A 102 -1.27 9.99 -0.43
C SER A 102 -2.25 11.14 -0.12
N ASN A 103 -1.73 12.32 0.29
CA ASN A 103 -2.57 13.49 0.49
C ASN A 103 -3.08 14.05 -0.86
N GLY A 104 -2.28 13.94 -1.92
CA GLY A 104 -2.69 14.23 -3.28
C GLY A 104 -3.83 13.34 -3.75
N ALA A 105 -3.74 12.01 -3.48
CA ALA A 105 -4.84 11.07 -3.73
C ALA A 105 -6.12 11.49 -2.99
N SER A 106 -5.98 11.79 -1.68
CA SER A 106 -7.09 12.23 -0.85
C SER A 106 -7.73 13.53 -1.36
N LEU A 107 -6.92 14.48 -1.85
CA LEU A 107 -7.40 15.72 -2.44
C LEU A 107 -8.15 15.45 -3.75
N GLY A 108 -7.63 14.60 -4.64
CA GLY A 108 -8.30 14.20 -5.88
C GLY A 108 -9.67 13.58 -5.62
N VAL A 109 -9.75 12.63 -4.68
CA VAL A 109 -11.03 12.02 -4.27
C VAL A 109 -11.96 13.05 -3.62
N ALA A 110 -11.43 13.96 -2.81
CA ALA A 110 -12.23 15.03 -2.19
C ALA A 110 -12.91 15.90 -3.26
N PHE A 111 -12.20 16.31 -4.31
CA PHE A 111 -12.79 17.08 -5.40
C PHE A 111 -13.93 16.34 -6.09
N VAL A 112 -13.77 15.04 -6.33
CA VAL A 112 -14.78 14.25 -7.06
C VAL A 112 -15.95 13.88 -6.15
N VAL A 113 -15.72 13.45 -4.92
CA VAL A 113 -16.78 13.01 -3.99
C VAL A 113 -17.53 14.18 -3.38
N LEU A 114 -16.79 15.18 -2.84
CA LEU A 114 -17.40 16.26 -2.07
C LEU A 114 -18.09 17.34 -2.95
N LEU A 115 -17.71 17.42 -4.23
CA LEU A 115 -18.36 18.35 -5.17
C LEU A 115 -19.41 17.67 -6.06
N SER A 116 -19.54 16.33 -6.05
CA SER A 116 -20.42 15.61 -6.96
C SER A 116 -21.89 15.98 -6.80
N SER A 117 -22.37 16.10 -5.58
CA SER A 117 -23.76 16.49 -5.30
C SER A 117 -24.03 17.97 -5.63
N SER A 118 -23.03 18.83 -5.44
CA SER A 118 -23.16 20.28 -5.69
C SER A 118 -23.17 20.63 -7.19
N ILE A 119 -22.43 19.87 -8.03
CA ILE A 119 -22.28 20.16 -9.47
C ILE A 119 -23.18 19.27 -10.33
N GLY A 120 -23.36 18.00 -9.95
CA GLY A 120 -24.05 16.99 -10.75
C GLY A 120 -25.42 16.55 -10.23
N GLY A 121 -25.87 17.03 -9.06
CA GLY A 121 -27.15 16.66 -8.44
C GLY A 121 -27.26 15.20 -7.99
N VAL A 122 -26.25 14.36 -8.24
CA VAL A 122 -26.23 12.94 -7.86
C VAL A 122 -24.94 12.66 -7.09
N ALA A 123 -25.06 12.16 -5.86
CA ALA A 123 -23.91 11.73 -5.07
C ALA A 123 -23.19 10.56 -5.76
N LEU A 124 -21.88 10.68 -5.95
CA LEU A 124 -21.07 9.65 -6.62
C LEU A 124 -21.11 8.31 -5.88
N SER A 125 -21.32 8.35 -4.56
CA SER A 125 -21.50 7.18 -3.71
C SER A 125 -22.69 6.31 -4.08
N ARG A 126 -23.68 6.86 -4.81
CA ARG A 126 -24.87 6.14 -5.30
C ARG A 126 -24.66 5.47 -6.64
N LEU A 127 -23.55 5.76 -7.35
CA LEU A 127 -23.27 5.21 -8.68
C LEU A 127 -22.55 3.85 -8.63
N GLY A 128 -22.37 3.24 -7.46
CA GLY A 128 -21.77 1.91 -7.30
C GLY A 128 -20.41 1.79 -8.01
N TYR A 129 -20.27 0.84 -8.93
CA TYR A 129 -19.02 0.57 -9.64
C TYR A 129 -18.44 1.81 -10.40
N VAL A 130 -19.29 2.62 -11.01
CA VAL A 130 -18.84 3.84 -11.71
C VAL A 130 -18.25 4.85 -10.73
N GLY A 131 -18.85 4.98 -9.55
CA GLY A 131 -18.34 5.81 -8.47
C GLY A 131 -16.96 5.36 -7.98
N ASP A 132 -16.78 4.04 -7.80
CA ASP A 132 -15.49 3.46 -7.38
C ASP A 132 -14.38 3.70 -8.43
N VAL A 133 -14.69 3.53 -9.71
CA VAL A 133 -13.75 3.83 -10.81
C VAL A 133 -13.40 5.32 -10.85
N ALA A 134 -14.37 6.20 -10.71
CA ALA A 134 -14.15 7.65 -10.71
C ALA A 134 -13.27 8.06 -9.52
N MET A 135 -13.51 7.53 -8.32
CA MET A 135 -12.66 7.76 -7.14
C MET A 135 -11.23 7.26 -7.35
N THR A 136 -11.05 6.09 -7.97
CA THR A 136 -9.73 5.53 -8.27
C THR A 136 -8.96 6.41 -9.26
N ILE A 137 -9.60 6.87 -10.33
CA ILE A 137 -9.00 7.79 -11.32
C ILE A 137 -8.64 9.13 -10.66
N ALA A 138 -9.53 9.69 -9.86
CA ALA A 138 -9.31 10.95 -9.15
C ALA A 138 -8.14 10.84 -8.15
N ALA A 139 -8.09 9.75 -7.39
CA ALA A 139 -6.98 9.46 -6.47
C ALA A 139 -5.64 9.36 -7.22
N MET A 140 -5.63 8.64 -8.34
CA MET A 140 -4.44 8.50 -9.19
C MET A 140 -4.00 9.86 -9.74
N ALA A 141 -4.93 10.63 -10.31
CA ALA A 141 -4.63 11.96 -10.86
C ALA A 141 -4.07 12.91 -9.78
N GLY A 142 -4.70 12.96 -8.61
CA GLY A 142 -4.23 13.77 -7.48
C GLY A 142 -2.85 13.36 -6.97
N SER A 143 -2.60 12.05 -6.87
CA SER A 143 -1.27 11.51 -6.50
C SER A 143 -0.20 11.88 -7.51
N LEU A 144 -0.48 11.71 -8.80
CA LEU A 144 0.46 12.01 -9.88
C LEU A 144 0.74 13.52 -9.98
N LEU A 145 -0.25 14.36 -9.75
CA LEU A 145 -0.09 15.81 -9.71
C LEU A 145 0.87 16.22 -8.58
N VAL A 146 0.67 15.72 -7.37
CA VAL A 146 1.57 16.00 -6.25
C VAL A 146 2.96 15.43 -6.50
N LEU A 147 3.07 14.21 -7.05
CA LEU A 147 4.35 13.63 -7.42
C LEU A 147 5.09 14.49 -8.45
N ALA A 148 4.40 14.96 -9.50
CA ALA A 148 4.95 15.86 -10.50
C ALA A 148 5.42 17.18 -9.88
N LEU A 149 4.64 17.76 -8.96
CA LEU A 149 5.03 18.96 -8.20
C LEU A 149 6.32 18.73 -7.39
N ILE A 150 6.40 17.61 -6.67
CA ILE A 150 7.61 17.25 -5.88
C ILE A 150 8.82 17.07 -6.78
N ILE A 151 8.69 16.43 -7.94
CA ILE A 151 9.78 16.26 -8.91
C ILE A 151 10.20 17.61 -9.49
N PHE A 152 9.24 18.48 -9.79
CA PHE A 152 9.52 19.83 -10.28
C PHE A 152 10.31 20.63 -9.25
N VAL A 153 9.84 20.65 -8.01
CA VAL A 153 10.49 21.38 -6.91
C VAL A 153 11.87 20.80 -6.58
N ALA A 154 12.03 19.47 -6.66
CA ALA A 154 13.32 18.80 -6.43
C ALA A 154 14.44 19.25 -7.39
N ARG A 155 14.08 19.88 -8.50
CA ARG A 155 15.08 20.48 -9.44
C ARG A 155 15.69 21.78 -8.90
N TYR A 156 14.97 22.50 -8.06
CA TYR A 156 15.38 23.82 -7.55
C TYR A 156 15.91 23.76 -6.12
N VAL A 157 15.59 22.72 -5.38
CA VAL A 157 15.94 22.58 -3.96
C VAL A 157 17.19 21.72 -3.80
N GLN A 158 18.16 22.24 -3.05
CA GLN A 158 19.34 21.49 -2.62
C GLN A 158 19.12 20.98 -1.19
N GLY A 159 19.10 19.67 -1.02
CA GLY A 159 19.02 19.01 0.28
C GLY A 159 17.76 18.16 0.51
N ASN A 160 17.99 17.02 1.14
CA ASN A 160 16.94 16.02 1.41
C ASN A 160 15.90 16.52 2.40
N VAL A 161 16.33 17.26 3.43
CA VAL A 161 15.45 17.79 4.49
C VAL A 161 14.45 18.79 3.93
N THR A 162 14.92 19.69 3.06
CA THR A 162 14.05 20.71 2.46
C THR A 162 12.99 20.09 1.56
N LEU A 163 13.34 19.06 0.77
CA LEU A 163 12.38 18.35 -0.06
C LEU A 163 11.33 17.62 0.79
N LEU A 164 11.74 17.03 1.90
CA LEU A 164 10.86 16.41 2.90
C LEU A 164 9.88 17.42 3.49
N LEU A 165 10.36 18.60 3.90
CA LEU A 165 9.54 19.67 4.44
C LEU A 165 8.51 20.17 3.43
N ILE A 166 8.90 20.33 2.15
CA ILE A 166 7.97 20.72 1.08
C ILE A 166 6.86 19.66 0.89
N GLY A 167 7.22 18.37 0.95
CA GLY A 167 6.24 17.29 0.91
C GLY A 167 5.21 17.39 2.05
N VAL A 168 5.68 17.63 3.27
CA VAL A 168 4.81 17.83 4.45
C VAL A 168 3.93 19.07 4.28
N MET A 169 4.49 20.21 3.81
CA MET A 169 3.72 21.45 3.58
C MET A 169 2.65 21.25 2.50
N THR A 170 2.98 20.53 1.43
CA THR A 170 2.01 20.14 0.39
C THR A 170 0.87 19.31 0.98
N GLY A 171 1.20 18.39 1.92
CA GLY A 171 0.22 17.61 2.66
C GLY A 171 -0.72 18.48 3.51
N TYR A 172 -0.19 19.47 4.23
CA TYR A 172 -1.01 20.40 5.01
C TYR A 172 -1.92 21.25 4.12
N LEU A 173 -1.40 21.74 2.97
CA LEU A 173 -2.20 22.48 2.00
C LEU A 173 -3.37 21.63 1.49
N ALA A 174 -3.09 20.39 1.08
CA ALA A 174 -4.12 19.46 0.63
C ALA A 174 -5.18 19.23 1.73
N THR A 175 -4.75 18.98 2.97
CA THR A 175 -5.66 18.76 4.11
C THR A 175 -6.53 19.99 4.40
N SER A 176 -5.98 21.20 4.28
CA SER A 176 -6.73 22.45 4.47
C SER A 176 -7.80 22.62 3.39
N ILE A 177 -7.48 22.35 2.12
CA ILE A 177 -8.46 22.39 1.01
C ILE A 177 -9.57 21.35 1.24
N ILE A 178 -9.20 20.13 1.63
CA ILE A 178 -10.16 19.07 1.96
C ILE A 178 -11.09 19.50 3.11
N GLY A 179 -10.56 20.18 4.14
CA GLY A 179 -11.33 20.71 5.24
C GLY A 179 -12.39 21.71 4.79
N ILE A 180 -12.02 22.62 3.88
CA ILE A 180 -12.95 23.61 3.29
C ILE A 180 -14.02 22.89 2.46
N LEU A 181 -13.64 21.93 1.63
CA LEU A 181 -14.59 21.15 0.81
C LEU A 181 -15.61 20.42 1.68
N LYS A 182 -15.15 19.76 2.76
CA LYS A 182 -16.03 19.06 3.72
C LYS A 182 -17.04 20.00 4.39
N PHE A 183 -16.62 21.22 4.71
CA PHE A 183 -17.50 22.20 5.37
C PHE A 183 -18.72 22.57 4.51
N PHE A 184 -18.55 22.63 3.19
CA PHE A 184 -19.63 22.98 2.25
C PHE A 184 -20.35 21.77 1.65
N SER A 185 -19.94 20.54 1.97
CA SER A 185 -20.47 19.32 1.35
C SER A 185 -21.63 18.73 2.13
N ALA A 186 -22.47 17.94 1.46
CA ALA A 186 -23.53 17.17 2.09
C ALA A 186 -22.97 16.09 3.02
N GLU A 187 -23.69 15.73 4.08
CA GLU A 187 -23.28 14.74 5.07
C GLU A 187 -22.98 13.38 4.44
N GLU A 188 -23.79 12.94 3.47
CA GLU A 188 -23.59 11.67 2.75
C GLU A 188 -22.24 11.62 2.02
N ASP A 189 -21.85 12.72 1.37
CA ASP A 189 -20.59 12.82 0.64
C ASP A 189 -19.39 12.84 1.59
N VAL A 190 -19.51 13.56 2.70
CA VAL A 190 -18.49 13.56 3.76
C VAL A 190 -18.32 12.15 4.33
N LYS A 191 -19.42 11.43 4.59
CA LYS A 191 -19.38 10.03 5.05
C LYS A 191 -18.69 9.12 4.03
N ALA A 192 -19.04 9.24 2.76
CA ALA A 192 -18.42 8.45 1.68
C ALA A 192 -16.90 8.72 1.58
N TYR A 193 -16.50 9.99 1.66
CA TYR A 193 -15.08 10.38 1.68
C TYR A 193 -14.35 9.81 2.91
N VAL A 194 -14.94 9.87 4.09
CA VAL A 194 -14.35 9.33 5.32
C VAL A 194 -14.17 7.82 5.22
N VAL A 195 -15.20 7.10 4.74
CA VAL A 195 -15.12 5.64 4.53
C VAL A 195 -14.01 5.27 3.53
N TRP A 196 -13.87 6.05 2.44
CA TRP A 196 -12.75 5.86 1.52
C TRP A 196 -11.39 6.04 2.21
N GLY A 197 -11.27 7.08 3.05
CA GLY A 197 -10.04 7.42 3.78
C GLY A 197 -9.63 6.40 4.86
N LEU A 198 -10.56 5.54 5.29
CA LEU A 198 -10.26 4.45 6.22
C LEU A 198 -9.42 3.33 5.60
N GLY A 199 -9.36 3.26 4.27
CA GLY A 199 -8.65 2.23 3.53
C GLY A 199 -9.30 0.85 3.63
N CYS A 200 -9.33 0.13 2.53
CA CYS A 200 -9.85 -1.24 2.49
C CYS A 200 -9.23 -2.03 1.32
N PHE A 201 -9.24 -3.36 1.44
CA PHE A 201 -8.83 -4.26 0.36
C PHE A 201 -10.02 -4.85 -0.40
N THR A 202 -11.26 -4.55 0.00
CA THR A 202 -12.49 -5.12 -0.58
C THR A 202 -12.99 -4.39 -1.81
N ARG A 203 -12.49 -3.17 -2.06
CA ARG A 203 -12.96 -2.32 -3.18
C ARG A 203 -12.50 -2.83 -4.55
N THR A 204 -11.33 -3.49 -4.60
CA THR A 204 -10.75 -4.00 -5.83
C THR A 204 -11.31 -5.38 -6.17
N SER A 205 -12.14 -5.47 -7.20
CA SER A 205 -12.69 -6.72 -7.74
C SER A 205 -12.75 -6.66 -9.27
N GLY A 206 -12.87 -7.80 -9.91
CA GLY A 206 -13.05 -7.89 -11.36
C GLY A 206 -11.96 -7.13 -12.14
N THR A 207 -12.38 -6.23 -13.04
CA THR A 207 -11.48 -5.47 -13.92
C THR A 207 -10.53 -4.55 -13.14
N GLN A 208 -10.97 -3.98 -12.02
CA GLN A 208 -10.10 -3.12 -11.20
C GLN A 208 -8.94 -3.91 -10.60
N LEU A 209 -9.19 -5.14 -10.12
CA LEU A 209 -8.14 -6.02 -9.62
C LEU A 209 -7.15 -6.40 -10.71
N MET A 210 -7.64 -6.68 -11.91
CA MET A 210 -6.78 -6.99 -13.07
C MET A 210 -5.86 -5.82 -13.40
N VAL A 211 -6.39 -4.61 -13.52
CA VAL A 211 -5.59 -3.40 -13.81
C VAL A 211 -4.58 -3.14 -12.68
N PHE A 212 -5.01 -3.22 -11.42
CA PHE A 212 -4.12 -3.08 -10.27
C PHE A 212 -2.98 -4.10 -10.30
N THR A 213 -3.29 -5.37 -10.58
CA THR A 213 -2.31 -6.45 -10.67
C THR A 213 -1.30 -6.19 -11.79
N VAL A 214 -1.75 -5.79 -12.97
CA VAL A 214 -0.87 -5.46 -14.11
C VAL A 214 0.04 -4.29 -13.78
N MET A 215 -0.50 -3.21 -13.18
CA MET A 215 0.31 -2.05 -12.76
C MET A 215 1.39 -2.46 -11.75
N MET A 216 1.04 -3.26 -10.74
CA MET A 216 1.99 -3.73 -9.73
C MET A 216 3.01 -4.71 -10.32
N ALA A 217 2.60 -5.59 -11.25
CA ALA A 217 3.49 -6.52 -11.95
C ALA A 217 4.54 -5.80 -12.82
N VAL A 218 4.27 -4.57 -13.24
CA VAL A 218 5.24 -3.72 -13.96
C VAL A 218 6.09 -2.92 -12.97
N LEU A 219 5.47 -2.24 -12.01
CA LEU A 219 6.16 -1.30 -11.12
C LEU A 219 7.11 -1.99 -10.13
N LEU A 220 6.74 -3.17 -9.59
CA LEU A 220 7.59 -3.88 -8.64
C LEU A 220 8.91 -4.36 -9.29
N PRO A 221 8.93 -5.04 -10.44
CA PRO A 221 10.20 -5.37 -11.12
C PRO A 221 11.00 -4.14 -11.54
N MET A 222 10.35 -3.06 -12.04
CA MET A 222 11.04 -1.81 -12.34
C MET A 222 11.75 -1.23 -11.12
N SER A 223 11.15 -1.32 -9.94
CA SER A 223 11.78 -0.87 -8.70
C SER A 223 13.05 -1.66 -8.36
N MET A 224 13.11 -2.96 -8.72
CA MET A 224 14.30 -3.80 -8.49
C MET A 224 15.52 -3.36 -9.33
N LEU A 225 15.32 -2.72 -10.49
CA LEU A 225 16.40 -2.17 -11.31
C LEU A 225 17.19 -1.06 -10.60
N LEU A 226 16.59 -0.43 -9.58
CA LEU A 226 17.19 0.65 -8.81
C LEU A 226 18.11 0.16 -7.65
N ILE A 227 18.19 -1.14 -7.41
CA ILE A 227 18.99 -1.75 -6.31
C ILE A 227 20.44 -1.27 -6.34
N LYS A 228 21.07 -1.24 -7.52
CA LYS A 228 22.47 -0.80 -7.65
C LYS A 228 22.64 0.65 -7.22
N SER A 229 21.76 1.54 -7.70
CA SER A 229 21.79 2.97 -7.33
C SER A 229 21.54 3.17 -5.84
N MET A 230 20.60 2.41 -5.25
CA MET A 230 20.30 2.47 -3.82
C MET A 230 21.48 2.02 -2.98
N ASN A 231 22.19 0.97 -3.37
CA ASN A 231 23.41 0.51 -2.66
C ASN A 231 24.53 1.54 -2.73
N MET A 232 24.71 2.21 -3.87
CA MET A 232 25.71 3.27 -4.00
C MET A 232 25.37 4.48 -3.14
N LEU A 233 24.10 4.88 -3.06
CA LEU A 233 23.65 6.00 -2.22
C LEU A 233 23.87 5.73 -0.71
N LEU A 234 23.84 4.47 -0.24
CA LEU A 234 24.16 4.16 1.16
C LEU A 234 25.57 4.56 1.57
N LEU A 235 26.51 4.60 0.63
CA LEU A 235 27.91 4.98 0.90
C LEU A 235 28.11 6.50 1.06
N GLY A 236 27.05 7.26 0.85
CA GLY A 236 27.07 8.73 0.85
C GLY A 236 27.32 9.32 -0.54
N ASP A 237 26.85 10.57 -0.71
CA ASP A 237 26.79 11.23 -2.01
C ASP A 237 28.15 11.40 -2.68
N ASN A 238 29.15 11.81 -1.92
CA ASN A 238 30.50 12.05 -2.46
C ASN A 238 31.13 10.75 -2.97
N TYR A 239 30.95 9.66 -2.22
CA TYR A 239 31.47 8.36 -2.62
C TYR A 239 30.73 7.79 -3.82
N ALA A 240 29.40 7.89 -3.84
CA ALA A 240 28.56 7.46 -4.96
C ALA A 240 28.91 8.21 -6.25
N ARG A 241 29.21 9.53 -6.15
CA ARG A 241 29.64 10.33 -7.30
C ARG A 241 30.99 9.87 -7.84
N ASN A 242 31.96 9.58 -6.97
CA ASN A 242 33.27 9.08 -7.37
C ASN A 242 33.19 7.69 -8.06
N LEU A 243 32.16 6.89 -7.73
CA LEU A 243 31.85 5.64 -8.40
C LEU A 243 31.09 5.82 -9.75
N GLY A 244 30.88 7.07 -10.19
CA GLY A 244 30.23 7.39 -11.46
C GLY A 244 28.70 7.42 -11.41
N LEU A 245 28.08 7.47 -10.21
CA LEU A 245 26.64 7.59 -10.09
C LEU A 245 26.19 9.04 -10.32
N ASP A 246 25.27 9.25 -11.25
CA ASP A 246 24.49 10.49 -11.33
C ASP A 246 23.46 10.51 -10.19
N ILE A 247 23.81 11.19 -9.10
CA ILE A 247 23.01 11.25 -7.87
C ILE A 247 21.66 11.88 -8.15
N ARG A 248 21.60 12.97 -8.91
CA ARG A 248 20.37 13.69 -9.20
C ARG A 248 19.38 12.82 -9.97
N ARG A 249 19.84 12.17 -11.03
CA ARG A 249 19.04 11.25 -11.85
C ARG A 249 18.59 10.05 -11.04
N SER A 250 19.50 9.44 -10.28
CA SER A 250 19.19 8.26 -9.46
C SER A 250 18.15 8.58 -8.38
N ARG A 251 18.30 9.69 -7.65
CA ARG A 251 17.31 10.14 -6.67
C ARG A 251 15.96 10.39 -7.30
N THR A 252 15.90 11.08 -8.43
CA THR A 252 14.65 11.35 -9.14
C THR A 252 13.96 10.04 -9.54
N LEU A 253 14.71 9.08 -10.10
CA LEU A 253 14.15 7.77 -10.49
C LEU A 253 13.60 6.99 -9.30
N ILE A 254 14.30 7.01 -8.17
CA ILE A 254 13.86 6.33 -6.94
C ILE A 254 12.60 7.01 -6.38
N ILE A 255 12.54 8.35 -6.35
CA ILE A 255 11.36 9.11 -5.91
C ILE A 255 10.17 8.83 -6.82
N VAL A 256 10.36 8.81 -8.14
CA VAL A 256 9.31 8.47 -9.11
C VAL A 256 8.81 7.06 -8.89
N SER A 257 9.71 6.08 -8.79
CA SER A 257 9.36 4.67 -8.54
C SER A 257 8.55 4.52 -7.25
N SER A 258 9.03 5.07 -6.15
CA SER A 258 8.35 5.05 -4.86
C SER A 258 7.00 5.77 -4.90
N GLY A 259 6.96 6.96 -5.51
CA GLY A 259 5.73 7.74 -5.63
C GLY A 259 4.67 7.03 -6.47
N LEU A 260 5.05 6.38 -7.58
CA LEU A 260 4.14 5.59 -8.41
C LEU A 260 3.59 4.37 -7.66
N LEU A 261 4.45 3.62 -6.95
CA LEU A 261 4.00 2.49 -6.12
C LEU A 261 2.98 2.95 -5.06
N ALA A 262 3.28 4.05 -4.36
CA ALA A 262 2.38 4.61 -3.36
C ALA A 262 1.08 5.15 -3.98
N ALA A 263 1.15 5.84 -5.13
CA ALA A 263 -0.01 6.38 -5.85
C ALA A 263 -0.97 5.27 -6.27
N VAL A 264 -0.44 4.20 -6.90
CA VAL A 264 -1.25 3.06 -7.34
C VAL A 264 -1.92 2.39 -6.15
N VAL A 265 -1.17 2.05 -5.10
CA VAL A 265 -1.77 1.42 -3.91
C VAL A 265 -2.82 2.33 -3.26
N THR A 266 -2.53 3.62 -3.09
CA THR A 266 -3.49 4.56 -2.46
C THR A 266 -4.75 4.73 -3.31
N ALA A 267 -4.64 4.74 -4.64
CA ALA A 267 -5.79 4.87 -5.53
C ALA A 267 -6.78 3.70 -5.41
N TYR A 268 -6.26 2.48 -5.29
CA TYR A 268 -7.10 1.27 -5.21
C TYR A 268 -7.52 0.90 -3.79
N CYS A 269 -6.66 1.11 -2.80
CA CYS A 269 -6.88 0.67 -1.42
C CYS A 269 -7.24 1.78 -0.45
N GLY A 270 -7.18 3.05 -0.89
CA GLY A 270 -7.18 4.20 0.01
C GLY A 270 -5.82 4.41 0.71
N PRO A 271 -5.68 5.46 1.51
CA PRO A 271 -4.44 5.75 2.22
C PRO A 271 -4.18 4.71 3.32
N ILE A 272 -3.08 3.96 3.22
CA ILE A 272 -2.63 3.00 4.24
C ILE A 272 -1.30 3.51 4.79
N MET A 273 -1.27 3.82 6.08
CA MET A 273 -0.10 4.33 6.79
C MET A 273 0.68 3.19 7.44
N PHE A 274 1.87 3.51 7.94
CA PHE A 274 2.78 2.66 8.72
C PHE A 274 3.42 1.49 7.98
N ILE A 275 2.79 0.85 7.00
CA ILE A 275 3.38 -0.30 6.28
C ILE A 275 4.73 0.09 5.66
N GLY A 276 4.77 1.15 4.86
CA GLY A 276 6.00 1.64 4.22
C GLY A 276 7.06 2.17 5.19
N LEU A 277 6.68 2.48 6.43
CA LEU A 277 7.60 2.97 7.44
C LEU A 277 8.14 1.84 8.31
N ALA A 278 7.28 0.95 8.80
CA ALA A 278 7.64 -0.11 9.75
C ALA A 278 8.35 -1.29 9.07
N VAL A 279 7.87 -1.71 7.89
CA VAL A 279 8.35 -2.93 7.24
C VAL A 279 9.82 -2.89 6.82
N PRO A 280 10.36 -1.83 6.19
CA PRO A 280 11.78 -1.80 5.83
C PRO A 280 12.69 -1.90 7.04
N HIS A 281 12.27 -1.34 8.17
CA HIS A 281 13.02 -1.47 9.42
C HIS A 281 12.96 -2.90 9.96
N LEU A 282 11.77 -3.49 10.01
CA LEU A 282 11.58 -4.88 10.43
C LEU A 282 12.44 -5.82 9.58
N ALA A 283 12.46 -5.63 8.26
CA ALA A 283 13.29 -6.42 7.36
C ALA A 283 14.80 -6.27 7.67
N ARG A 284 15.28 -5.05 7.94
CA ARG A 284 16.70 -4.84 8.34
C ARG A 284 17.06 -5.59 9.63
N VAL A 285 16.17 -5.57 10.62
CA VAL A 285 16.39 -6.26 11.91
C VAL A 285 16.37 -7.77 11.73
N LEU A 286 15.39 -8.29 10.99
CA LEU A 286 15.25 -9.74 10.77
C LEU A 286 16.39 -10.30 9.93
N PHE A 287 16.69 -9.67 8.79
CA PHE A 287 17.69 -10.17 7.85
C PHE A 287 19.13 -9.72 8.20
N ARG A 288 19.28 -8.73 9.08
CA ARG A 288 20.58 -8.17 9.52
C ARG A 288 21.48 -7.80 8.34
N THR A 289 20.90 -7.17 7.32
CA THR A 289 21.62 -6.73 6.12
C THR A 289 21.19 -5.32 5.73
N SER A 290 22.11 -4.57 5.16
CA SER A 290 21.84 -3.26 4.50
C SER A 290 21.98 -3.36 2.99
N ASP A 291 22.46 -4.47 2.44
CA ASP A 291 22.56 -4.67 0.99
C ASP A 291 21.17 -4.84 0.39
N HIS A 292 20.78 -3.91 -0.49
CA HIS A 292 19.46 -3.90 -1.14
C HIS A 292 19.21 -5.12 -2.03
N ARG A 293 20.25 -5.86 -2.42
CA ARG A 293 20.05 -7.13 -3.16
C ARG A 293 19.25 -8.14 -2.34
N TRP A 294 19.47 -8.17 -1.03
CA TRP A 294 18.75 -9.02 -0.09
C TRP A 294 17.64 -8.26 0.62
N LEU A 295 17.90 -6.99 0.95
CA LEU A 295 16.96 -6.18 1.73
C LEU A 295 15.69 -5.84 0.96
N MET A 296 15.76 -5.60 -0.35
CA MET A 296 14.58 -5.23 -1.14
C MET A 296 13.59 -6.40 -1.26
N PRO A 297 13.99 -7.63 -1.67
CA PRO A 297 13.10 -8.79 -1.62
C PRO A 297 12.62 -9.09 -0.20
N ALA A 298 13.50 -9.00 0.81
CA ALA A 298 13.12 -9.20 2.21
C ALA A 298 12.02 -8.22 2.66
N THR A 299 12.15 -6.95 2.28
CA THR A 299 11.17 -5.91 2.58
C THR A 299 9.85 -6.19 1.85
N LEU A 300 9.90 -6.59 0.58
CA LEU A 300 8.73 -6.95 -0.20
C LEU A 300 7.94 -8.07 0.48
N PHE A 301 8.57 -9.20 0.79
CA PHE A 301 7.88 -10.34 1.42
C PHE A 301 7.43 -10.04 2.85
N SER A 302 8.23 -9.30 3.63
CA SER A 302 7.80 -8.85 4.96
C SER A 302 6.60 -7.91 4.90
N GLY A 303 6.52 -7.07 3.85
CA GLY A 303 5.36 -6.20 3.60
C GLY A 303 4.12 -6.99 3.28
N ILE A 304 4.23 -8.01 2.43
CA ILE A 304 3.14 -8.93 2.11
C ILE A 304 2.66 -9.63 3.40
N MET A 305 3.57 -10.16 4.20
CA MET A 305 3.19 -10.83 5.46
C MET A 305 2.42 -9.89 6.38
N LEU A 306 2.91 -8.67 6.59
CA LEU A 306 2.28 -7.72 7.49
C LEU A 306 0.88 -7.31 7.00
N THR A 307 0.71 -7.06 5.71
CA THR A 307 -0.61 -6.71 5.15
C THR A 307 -1.58 -7.88 5.15
N LEU A 308 -1.13 -9.11 4.92
CA LEU A 308 -1.96 -10.31 5.07
C LEU A 308 -2.39 -10.52 6.52
N ILE A 309 -1.52 -10.27 7.50
CA ILE A 309 -1.89 -10.28 8.93
C ILE A 309 -2.93 -9.19 9.22
N CYS A 310 -2.72 -7.96 8.74
CA CYS A 310 -3.70 -6.88 8.90
C CYS A 310 -5.04 -7.23 8.24
N CYS A 311 -5.02 -7.88 7.08
CA CYS A 311 -6.21 -8.34 6.37
C CYS A 311 -6.98 -9.40 7.16
N LEU A 312 -6.29 -10.36 7.79
CA LEU A 312 -6.90 -11.34 8.70
C LEU A 312 -7.52 -10.67 9.92
N LEU A 313 -6.77 -9.79 10.57
CA LEU A 313 -7.24 -9.07 11.75
C LEU A 313 -8.44 -8.16 11.46
N SER A 314 -8.54 -7.61 10.23
CA SER A 314 -9.68 -6.80 9.82
C SER A 314 -10.98 -7.59 9.64
N ARG A 315 -10.91 -8.94 9.53
CA ARG A 315 -12.03 -9.85 9.23
C ARG A 315 -12.23 -10.91 10.30
N LEU A 316 -11.85 -10.65 11.54
CA LEU A 316 -12.02 -11.61 12.63
C LEU A 316 -13.49 -12.02 12.74
N PRO A 317 -13.78 -13.34 12.89
CA PRO A 317 -15.14 -13.83 13.08
C PRO A 317 -15.73 -13.26 14.39
N GLY A 318 -17.03 -12.96 14.37
CA GLY A 318 -17.76 -12.40 15.51
C GLY A 318 -17.96 -10.87 15.48
N PHE A 319 -17.42 -10.17 14.50
CA PHE A 319 -17.73 -8.76 14.25
C PHE A 319 -18.60 -8.61 13.00
N GLU A 320 -19.69 -7.87 13.11
CA GLU A 320 -20.49 -7.46 11.96
C GLU A 320 -19.71 -6.37 11.18
N GLY A 321 -19.15 -6.74 10.02
CA GLY A 321 -18.37 -5.87 9.15
C GLY A 321 -16.85 -6.05 9.28
N ALA A 322 -16.11 -5.46 8.34
CA ALA A 322 -14.65 -5.49 8.34
C ALA A 322 -14.12 -4.23 9.04
N LEU A 323 -13.12 -4.42 9.92
CA LEU A 323 -12.41 -3.30 10.54
C LEU A 323 -11.63 -2.51 9.47
N PRO A 324 -11.51 -1.17 9.60
CA PRO A 324 -10.72 -0.35 8.69
C PRO A 324 -9.26 -0.79 8.65
N VAL A 325 -8.75 -1.09 7.46
CA VAL A 325 -7.39 -1.61 7.28
C VAL A 325 -6.33 -0.63 7.78
N ASN A 326 -6.53 0.67 7.56
CA ASN A 326 -5.59 1.69 8.02
C ASN A 326 -5.50 1.74 9.54
N SER A 327 -6.62 1.56 10.26
CA SER A 327 -6.64 1.49 11.73
C SER A 327 -5.91 0.26 12.24
N VAL A 328 -6.14 -0.90 11.64
CA VAL A 328 -5.43 -2.15 11.98
C VAL A 328 -3.93 -2.02 11.69
N ALA A 329 -3.56 -1.47 10.52
CA ALA A 329 -2.17 -1.24 10.15
C ALA A 329 -1.47 -0.26 11.10
N ALA A 330 -2.17 0.78 11.56
CA ALA A 330 -1.66 1.71 12.56
C ALA A 330 -1.44 1.06 13.92
N LEU A 331 -2.40 0.24 14.36
CA LEU A 331 -2.35 -0.46 15.65
C LEU A 331 -1.20 -1.46 15.73
N VAL A 332 -0.87 -2.11 14.62
CA VAL A 332 0.27 -3.03 14.52
C VAL A 332 1.58 -2.28 14.23
N GLY A 333 1.55 -1.30 13.33
CA GLY A 333 2.74 -0.60 12.84
C GLY A 333 3.31 0.42 13.84
N ALA A 334 2.46 1.16 14.55
CA ALA A 334 2.92 2.18 15.47
C ALA A 334 3.77 1.64 16.65
N PRO A 335 3.41 0.52 17.31
CA PRO A 335 4.29 -0.10 18.32
C PRO A 335 5.63 -0.54 17.76
N ILE A 336 5.67 -1.08 16.53
CA ILE A 336 6.92 -1.50 15.87
C ILE A 336 7.85 -0.29 15.70
N VAL A 337 7.30 0.83 15.21
CA VAL A 337 8.08 2.07 15.03
C VAL A 337 8.52 2.65 16.38
N ALA A 338 7.66 2.64 17.40
CA ALA A 338 8.00 3.11 18.74
C ALA A 338 9.15 2.29 19.36
N MET A 339 9.07 0.96 19.29
CA MET A 339 10.15 0.07 19.77
C MET A 339 11.48 0.33 19.05
N MET A 340 11.42 0.63 17.74
CA MET A 340 12.57 0.99 16.93
C MET A 340 13.27 2.24 17.45
N LEU A 341 12.51 3.28 17.79
CA LEU A 341 13.06 4.55 18.29
C LEU A 341 13.71 4.38 19.68
N ILE A 342 13.12 3.55 20.55
CA ILE A 342 13.64 3.27 21.89
C ILE A 342 14.94 2.46 21.82
N LYS A 343 15.04 1.45 20.95
CA LYS A 343 16.24 0.59 20.83
C LYS A 343 17.42 1.23 20.10
N ARG A 344 17.29 2.44 19.59
CA ARG A 344 18.34 3.17 18.87
C ARG A 344 19.30 3.95 19.81
N LYS A 345 19.15 3.76 21.14
CA LYS A 345 20.10 4.26 22.14
C LYS A 345 21.33 3.36 22.27
#